data_68c07488898e9f7b269894a990b66919
#
_entry.id   68c07488898e9f7b269894a990b66919
#
_cell.length_a   1.000
_cell.length_b   1.000
_cell.length_c   1.000
_cell.angle_alpha   90.00
_cell.angle_beta   90.00
_cell.angle_gamma   90.00
#
_symmetry.space_group_name_H-M   'P 1'
#
loop_
_entity.id
_entity.type
_entity.pdbx_description
1 polymer ?
#
loop_
_entity_poly.entity_id
_entity_poly.type
_entity_poly.pdbx_seq_one_letter_code
_entity_poly.pdbx_strand_id
1 'polypeptide(L)'
;MNPNDWDECFLLHQRSYGETSVIADVFTKSFGKISIIARGAKKPKSKFFGYLSPFCKLKITCSGRSELKTLTNIDRDFSLSTDNFSKTSYSLLYINELLSKLLPKNAIHEELFDLYEQFLEKVKHDDLELSLRSFELDMLEMLGYGIDFESDIDNDDPIRKESQYRFISERGFRKSDKGELSGKEI
;
A
#
# COMPACT_ATOMS: atom_id res chain seq x y z
N MET A 1 7.93 -2.23 -19.88
CA MET A 1 6.70 -3.05 -19.95
C MET A 1 6.40 -3.33 -21.40
N ASN A 2 6.43 -4.60 -21.81
CA ASN A 2 5.99 -4.99 -23.14
C ASN A 2 4.45 -4.91 -23.20
N PRO A 3 3.86 -4.48 -24.33
CA PRO A 3 2.40 -4.33 -24.43
C PRO A 3 1.61 -5.63 -24.27
N ASN A 4 2.28 -6.78 -24.33
CA ASN A 4 1.67 -8.10 -24.21
C ASN A 4 1.95 -8.80 -22.88
N ASP A 5 2.79 -8.24 -22.02
CA ASP A 5 3.13 -8.86 -20.74
C ASP A 5 2.10 -8.40 -19.67
N TRP A 6 1.36 -9.38 -19.16
CA TRP A 6 0.44 -9.18 -18.07
C TRP A 6 1.22 -8.98 -16.76
N ASP A 7 0.80 -7.99 -15.97
CA ASP A 7 1.33 -7.77 -14.63
C ASP A 7 0.19 -7.68 -13.62
N GLU A 8 0.42 -8.20 -12.43
CA GLU A 8 -0.53 -8.13 -11.33
C GLU A 8 -0.44 -6.76 -10.68
N CYS A 9 -1.59 -6.20 -10.30
CA CYS A 9 -1.60 -4.92 -9.63
C CYS A 9 -2.82 -4.72 -8.74
N PHE A 10 -2.72 -3.73 -7.85
CA PHE A 10 -3.81 -3.17 -7.06
C PHE A 10 -4.03 -1.71 -7.41
N LEU A 11 -5.29 -1.29 -7.48
CA LEU A 11 -5.65 0.12 -7.62
C LEU A 11 -5.46 0.84 -6.30
N LEU A 12 -4.55 1.83 -6.26
CA LEU A 12 -4.36 2.68 -5.09
C LEU A 12 -5.28 3.90 -5.11
N HIS A 13 -5.30 4.61 -6.23
CA HIS A 13 -6.08 5.83 -6.40
C HIS A 13 -6.53 5.99 -7.86
N GLN A 14 -7.68 6.64 -8.07
CA GLN A 14 -8.12 7.00 -9.41
C GLN A 14 -8.82 8.36 -9.43
N ARG A 15 -8.72 9.02 -10.56
CA ARG A 15 -9.39 10.30 -10.82
C ARG A 15 -9.94 10.38 -12.24
N SER A 16 -11.01 11.12 -12.38
CA SER A 16 -11.57 11.41 -13.70
C SER A 16 -10.60 12.22 -14.57
N TYR A 17 -10.52 11.86 -15.84
CA TYR A 17 -9.74 12.58 -16.84
C TYR A 17 -10.56 12.80 -18.10
N GLY A 18 -10.93 14.07 -18.36
CA GLY A 18 -11.91 14.40 -19.39
C GLY A 18 -13.27 13.72 -19.14
N GLU A 19 -14.08 13.64 -20.19
CA GLU A 19 -15.44 13.14 -20.09
C GLU A 19 -15.52 11.62 -19.89
N THR A 20 -14.62 10.86 -20.51
CA THR A 20 -14.77 9.39 -20.62
C THR A 20 -13.62 8.58 -20.04
N SER A 21 -12.49 9.21 -19.72
CA SER A 21 -11.27 8.51 -19.30
C SER A 21 -11.05 8.61 -17.78
N VAL A 22 -10.19 7.74 -17.27
CA VAL A 22 -9.72 7.71 -15.89
C VAL A 22 -8.20 7.68 -15.90
N ILE A 23 -7.55 8.46 -15.03
CA ILE A 23 -6.15 8.26 -14.66
C ILE A 23 -6.16 7.53 -13.32
N ALA A 24 -5.36 6.48 -13.23
CA ALA A 24 -5.23 5.68 -12.03
C ALA A 24 -3.77 5.49 -11.65
N ASP A 25 -3.49 5.50 -10.35
CA ASP A 25 -2.23 5.07 -9.79
C ASP A 25 -2.42 3.64 -9.29
N VAL A 26 -1.59 2.74 -9.78
CA VAL A 26 -1.63 1.31 -9.46
C VAL A 26 -0.29 0.87 -8.88
N PHE A 27 -0.35 -0.02 -7.91
CA PHE A 27 0.81 -0.73 -7.39
C PHE A 27 0.91 -2.06 -8.13
N THR A 28 1.93 -2.20 -8.95
CA THR A 28 2.19 -3.39 -9.75
C THR A 28 3.29 -4.22 -9.12
N LYS A 29 3.24 -5.54 -9.32
CA LYS A 29 4.22 -6.46 -8.77
C LYS A 29 5.61 -6.24 -9.40
N SER A 30 5.67 -6.11 -10.73
CA SER A 30 6.94 -6.10 -11.46
C SER A 30 7.51 -4.70 -11.75
N PHE A 31 6.73 -3.63 -11.60
CA PHE A 31 7.15 -2.25 -11.95
C PHE A 31 6.94 -1.25 -10.81
N GLY A 32 6.47 -1.71 -9.63
CA GLY A 32 6.16 -0.85 -8.50
C GLY A 32 4.96 0.06 -8.77
N LYS A 33 4.95 1.26 -8.20
CA LYS A 33 3.86 2.23 -8.40
C LYS A 33 3.99 2.93 -9.74
N ILE A 34 2.98 2.80 -10.59
CA ILE A 34 2.90 3.46 -11.90
C ILE A 34 1.56 4.19 -12.08
N SER A 35 1.56 5.23 -12.92
CA SER A 35 0.34 5.93 -13.33
C SER A 35 -0.10 5.43 -14.71
N ILE A 36 -1.39 5.11 -14.84
CA ILE A 36 -2.00 4.63 -16.07
C ILE A 36 -3.18 5.49 -16.50
N ILE A 37 -3.42 5.61 -17.79
CA ILE A 37 -4.65 6.18 -18.36
C ILE A 37 -5.49 5.08 -18.99
N ALA A 38 -6.73 4.93 -18.50
CA ALA A 38 -7.74 4.06 -19.07
C ALA A 38 -8.69 4.88 -19.95
N ARG A 39 -8.42 4.91 -21.26
CA ARG A 39 -9.21 5.70 -22.21
C ARG A 39 -10.59 5.10 -22.40
N GLY A 40 -11.62 5.92 -22.26
CA GLY A 40 -13.00 5.49 -22.40
C GLY A 40 -13.54 4.64 -21.25
N ALA A 41 -12.84 4.52 -20.11
CA ALA A 41 -13.21 3.64 -18.99
C ALA A 41 -14.59 3.97 -18.39
N LYS A 42 -15.09 5.19 -18.54
CA LYS A 42 -16.41 5.59 -18.04
C LYS A 42 -17.56 5.21 -19.01
N LYS A 43 -17.26 4.79 -20.24
CA LYS A 43 -18.30 4.42 -21.20
C LYS A 43 -18.82 3.02 -20.88
N PRO A 44 -20.16 2.81 -20.77
CA PRO A 44 -20.73 1.51 -20.41
C PRO A 44 -20.33 0.34 -21.32
N LYS A 45 -20.03 0.64 -22.62
CA LYS A 45 -19.59 -0.36 -23.60
C LYS A 45 -18.07 -0.55 -23.64
N SER A 46 -17.32 0.12 -22.75
CA SER A 46 -15.86 -0.02 -22.69
C SER A 46 -15.46 -1.34 -22.04
N LYS A 47 -14.41 -1.97 -22.56
CA LYS A 47 -13.79 -3.14 -21.92
C LYS A 47 -13.16 -2.84 -20.55
N PHE A 48 -13.03 -1.57 -20.17
CA PHE A 48 -12.50 -1.10 -18.89
C PHE A 48 -13.57 -0.73 -17.87
N PHE A 49 -14.85 -0.69 -18.31
CA PHE A 49 -15.95 -0.22 -17.47
C PHE A 49 -16.15 -1.15 -16.27
N GLY A 50 -16.06 -0.59 -15.06
CA GLY A 50 -16.26 -1.32 -13.79
C GLY A 50 -15.08 -2.20 -13.34
N TYR A 51 -14.02 -2.32 -14.13
CA TYR A 51 -12.85 -3.14 -13.74
C TYR A 51 -11.93 -2.44 -12.74
N LEU A 52 -11.71 -1.13 -12.86
CA LEU A 52 -10.85 -0.37 -11.94
C LEU A 52 -11.56 -0.18 -10.60
N SER A 53 -11.43 -1.16 -9.75
CA SER A 53 -12.01 -1.21 -8.40
C SER A 53 -10.89 -1.34 -7.38
N PRO A 54 -10.93 -0.62 -6.24
CA PRO A 54 -9.97 -0.80 -5.16
C PRO A 54 -10.10 -2.18 -4.50
N PHE A 55 -9.05 -2.63 -3.85
CA PHE A 55 -9.00 -3.85 -3.04
C PHE A 55 -9.23 -5.15 -3.82
N CYS A 56 -9.13 -5.09 -5.13
CA CYS A 56 -9.22 -6.24 -6.01
C CYS A 56 -7.88 -6.45 -6.68
N LYS A 57 -7.44 -7.69 -6.78
CA LYS A 57 -6.29 -8.06 -7.59
C LYS A 57 -6.67 -7.97 -9.07
N LEU A 58 -5.95 -7.14 -9.77
CA LEU A 58 -6.12 -6.89 -11.20
C LEU A 58 -4.90 -7.44 -11.95
N LYS A 59 -5.12 -7.85 -13.19
CA LYS A 59 -4.06 -8.12 -14.16
C LYS A 59 -4.20 -7.09 -15.28
N ILE A 60 -3.10 -6.42 -15.61
CA ILE A 60 -3.09 -5.37 -16.62
C ILE A 60 -1.99 -5.56 -17.65
N THR A 61 -2.22 -5.05 -18.85
CA THR A 61 -1.16 -4.77 -19.81
C THR A 61 -1.17 -3.29 -20.13
N CYS A 62 -0.01 -2.69 -20.28
CA CYS A 62 0.13 -1.27 -20.55
C CYS A 62 1.11 -1.02 -21.68
N SER A 63 0.96 0.10 -22.37
CA SER A 63 1.87 0.56 -23.41
C SER A 63 2.28 2.02 -23.19
N GLY A 64 3.36 2.43 -23.85
CA GLY A 64 3.89 3.80 -23.81
C GLY A 64 5.22 3.90 -23.06
N ARG A 65 6.03 4.89 -23.48
CA ARG A 65 7.37 5.16 -22.91
C ARG A 65 7.36 6.27 -21.86
N SER A 66 6.29 7.08 -21.82
CA SER A 66 6.12 8.16 -20.83
C SER A 66 5.81 7.60 -19.43
N GLU A 67 5.91 8.42 -18.41
CA GLU A 67 5.51 8.08 -17.04
C GLU A 67 4.03 7.64 -16.96
N LEU A 68 3.15 8.36 -17.68
CA LEU A 68 1.75 7.99 -17.81
C LEU A 68 1.62 6.91 -18.89
N LYS A 69 1.43 5.66 -18.48
CA LYS A 69 1.23 4.52 -19.40
C LYS A 69 -0.21 4.48 -19.89
N THR A 70 -0.43 3.92 -21.06
CA THR A 70 -1.79 3.67 -21.58
C THR A 70 -2.20 2.24 -21.26
N LEU A 71 -3.29 2.07 -20.52
CA LEU A 71 -3.90 0.76 -20.26
C LEU A 71 -4.39 0.16 -21.56
N THR A 72 -3.91 -1.04 -21.92
CA THR A 72 -4.29 -1.75 -23.13
C THR A 72 -5.26 -2.88 -22.87
N ASN A 73 -5.04 -3.66 -21.82
CA ASN A 73 -5.98 -4.68 -21.37
C ASN A 73 -6.05 -4.67 -19.84
N ILE A 74 -7.15 -5.20 -19.33
CA ILE A 74 -7.39 -5.41 -17.91
C ILE A 74 -8.19 -6.69 -17.73
N ASP A 75 -7.85 -7.44 -16.71
CA ASP A 75 -8.60 -8.57 -16.19
C ASP A 75 -8.67 -8.47 -14.67
N ARG A 76 -9.67 -9.10 -14.07
CA ARG A 76 -9.88 -9.08 -12.62
C ARG A 76 -9.83 -10.48 -12.09
N ASP A 77 -9.00 -10.68 -11.09
CA ASP A 77 -9.04 -11.89 -10.28
C ASP A 77 -10.22 -11.80 -9.30
N PHE A 78 -11.21 -12.68 -9.48
CA PHE A 78 -12.39 -12.74 -8.63
C PHE A 78 -12.17 -13.56 -7.36
N SER A 79 -10.98 -14.11 -7.13
CA SER A 79 -10.66 -14.85 -5.91
C SER A 79 -10.68 -13.96 -4.68
N LEU A 80 -10.29 -12.68 -4.84
CA LEU A 80 -10.45 -11.64 -3.84
C LEU A 80 -11.85 -11.01 -3.96
N SER A 81 -12.83 -11.54 -3.23
CA SER A 81 -14.17 -10.96 -3.15
C SER A 81 -14.14 -9.64 -2.37
N THR A 82 -14.71 -8.58 -2.94
CA THR A 82 -14.83 -7.26 -2.29
C THR A 82 -16.07 -7.11 -1.42
N ASP A 83 -16.95 -8.10 -1.41
CA ASP A 83 -18.28 -7.99 -0.79
C ASP A 83 -18.23 -7.83 0.74
N ASN A 84 -17.13 -8.22 1.36
CA ASN A 84 -16.94 -8.19 2.81
C ASN A 84 -16.27 -6.90 3.34
N PHE A 85 -15.88 -5.97 2.47
CA PHE A 85 -15.14 -4.76 2.90
C PHE A 85 -16.02 -3.57 3.33
N SER A 86 -17.34 -3.68 3.38
CA SER A 86 -18.20 -2.55 3.67
C SER A 86 -17.93 -1.86 5.01
N LYS A 87 -17.55 -2.61 6.04
CA LYS A 87 -17.23 -2.06 7.37
C LYS A 87 -15.79 -1.58 7.51
N THR A 88 -14.88 -2.13 6.71
CA THR A 88 -13.44 -1.87 6.77
C THR A 88 -12.94 -0.92 5.68
N SER A 89 -13.84 -0.46 4.80
CA SER A 89 -13.50 0.31 3.59
C SER A 89 -12.66 1.56 3.88
N TYR A 90 -12.96 2.30 4.95
CA TYR A 90 -12.20 3.51 5.29
C TYR A 90 -10.78 3.20 5.71
N SER A 91 -10.59 2.14 6.49
CA SER A 91 -9.25 1.68 6.91
C SER A 91 -8.43 1.19 5.73
N LEU A 92 -9.06 0.50 4.78
CA LEU A 92 -8.39 0.05 3.56
C LEU A 92 -8.06 1.23 2.63
N LEU A 93 -8.92 2.24 2.52
CA LEU A 93 -8.62 3.47 1.79
C LEU A 93 -7.45 4.23 2.42
N TYR A 94 -7.36 4.24 3.74
CA TYR A 94 -6.22 4.81 4.46
C TYR A 94 -4.91 4.09 4.09
N ILE A 95 -4.89 2.76 4.08
CA ILE A 95 -3.71 1.99 3.65
C ILE A 95 -3.35 2.28 2.18
N ASN A 96 -4.35 2.36 1.30
CA ASN A 96 -4.10 2.76 -0.10
C ASN A 96 -3.48 4.16 -0.21
N GLU A 97 -3.93 5.10 0.63
CA GLU A 97 -3.35 6.44 0.69
C GLU A 97 -1.90 6.42 1.18
N LEU A 98 -1.60 5.63 2.23
CA LEU A 98 -0.23 5.44 2.71
C LEU A 98 0.68 4.87 1.61
N LEU A 99 0.29 3.78 0.98
CA LEU A 99 1.02 3.20 -0.15
C LEU A 99 1.19 4.22 -1.28
N SER A 100 0.14 4.97 -1.61
CA SER A 100 0.22 5.99 -2.66
C SER A 100 1.20 7.12 -2.33
N LYS A 101 1.36 7.49 -1.06
CA LYS A 101 2.26 8.56 -0.61
C LYS A 101 3.69 8.08 -0.42
N LEU A 102 3.88 6.91 0.18
CA LEU A 102 5.19 6.42 0.61
C LEU A 102 5.94 5.65 -0.48
N LEU A 103 5.23 4.94 -1.37
CA LEU A 103 5.89 4.23 -2.46
C LEU A 103 6.50 5.21 -3.46
N PRO A 104 7.81 5.12 -3.73
CA PRO A 104 8.41 5.85 -4.83
C PRO A 104 7.88 5.31 -6.17
N LYS A 105 7.77 6.19 -7.17
CA LYS A 105 7.34 5.79 -8.51
C LYS A 105 8.38 4.89 -9.17
N ASN A 106 7.92 3.87 -9.87
CA ASN A 106 8.73 2.94 -10.64
C ASN A 106 9.81 2.18 -9.82
N ALA A 107 9.70 2.16 -8.50
CA ALA A 107 10.54 1.33 -7.65
C ALA A 107 9.82 0.01 -7.37
N ILE A 108 10.49 -1.09 -7.64
CA ILE A 108 9.95 -2.43 -7.44
C ILE A 108 10.04 -2.77 -5.96
N HIS A 109 8.92 -3.20 -5.38
CA HIS A 109 8.77 -3.66 -4.00
C HIS A 109 7.90 -4.93 -4.01
N GLU A 110 8.45 -6.03 -4.51
CA GLU A 110 7.70 -7.27 -4.68
C GLU A 110 7.23 -7.84 -3.35
N GLU A 111 8.10 -7.83 -2.32
CA GLU A 111 7.76 -8.29 -0.98
C GLU A 111 6.63 -7.46 -0.36
N LEU A 112 6.64 -6.15 -0.55
CA LEU A 112 5.57 -5.27 -0.07
C LEU A 112 4.26 -5.48 -0.86
N PHE A 113 4.35 -5.83 -2.14
CA PHE A 113 3.18 -6.21 -2.94
C PHE A 113 2.53 -7.47 -2.35
N ASP A 114 3.31 -8.49 -2.06
CA ASP A 114 2.84 -9.75 -1.48
C ASP A 114 2.31 -9.54 -0.05
N LEU A 115 2.94 -8.67 0.74
CA LEU A 115 2.45 -8.27 2.07
C LEU A 115 1.07 -7.59 1.97
N TYR A 116 0.89 -6.68 1.01
CA TYR A 116 -0.39 -6.00 0.82
C TYR A 116 -1.50 -6.97 0.39
N GLU A 117 -1.19 -7.93 -0.49
CA GLU A 117 -2.13 -8.99 -0.86
C GLU A 117 -2.55 -9.83 0.35
N GLN A 118 -1.59 -10.27 1.18
CA GLN A 118 -1.86 -11.02 2.42
C GLN A 118 -2.68 -10.20 3.42
N PHE A 119 -2.39 -8.91 3.56
CA PHE A 119 -3.15 -8.00 4.41
C PHE A 119 -4.62 -7.93 3.97
N LEU A 120 -4.90 -7.77 2.67
CA LEU A 120 -6.27 -7.76 2.15
C LEU A 120 -7.04 -9.07 2.41
N GLU A 121 -6.35 -10.21 2.49
CA GLU A 121 -6.96 -11.48 2.88
C GLU A 121 -7.20 -11.54 4.39
N LYS A 122 -6.20 -11.18 5.20
CA LYS A 122 -6.28 -11.25 6.67
C LYS A 122 -7.41 -10.38 7.24
N VAL A 123 -7.57 -9.14 6.75
CA VAL A 123 -8.59 -8.24 7.31
C VAL A 123 -10.03 -8.69 7.11
N LYS A 124 -10.28 -9.74 6.35
CA LYS A 124 -11.61 -10.35 6.20
C LYS A 124 -11.99 -11.22 7.40
N HIS A 125 -11.01 -11.73 8.14
CA HIS A 125 -11.18 -12.78 9.13
C HIS A 125 -10.59 -12.41 10.50
N ASP A 126 -9.57 -11.55 10.53
CA ASP A 126 -8.80 -11.18 11.71
C ASP A 126 -9.27 -9.85 12.32
N ASP A 127 -8.72 -9.52 13.49
CA ASP A 127 -8.91 -8.21 14.10
C ASP A 127 -8.33 -7.12 13.19
N LEU A 128 -9.17 -6.15 12.83
CA LEU A 128 -8.84 -5.09 11.89
C LEU A 128 -7.72 -4.19 12.42
N GLU A 129 -7.79 -3.78 13.69
CA GLU A 129 -6.83 -2.85 14.26
C GLU A 129 -5.44 -3.48 14.34
N LEU A 130 -5.37 -4.71 14.81
CA LEU A 130 -4.12 -5.45 14.89
C LEU A 130 -3.52 -5.69 13.49
N SER A 131 -4.35 -6.07 12.51
CA SER A 131 -3.91 -6.27 11.13
C SER A 131 -3.37 -4.98 10.50
N LEU A 132 -4.02 -3.83 10.78
CA LEU A 132 -3.56 -2.51 10.32
C LEU A 132 -2.19 -2.15 10.92
N ARG A 133 -2.04 -2.28 12.25
CA ARG A 133 -0.77 -1.93 12.93
C ARG A 133 0.38 -2.81 12.47
N SER A 134 0.14 -4.12 12.33
CA SER A 134 1.15 -5.05 11.79
C SER A 134 1.57 -4.63 10.38
N PHE A 135 0.59 -4.40 9.48
CA PHE A 135 0.90 -3.97 8.12
C PHE A 135 1.67 -2.65 8.05
N GLU A 136 1.28 -1.64 8.88
CA GLU A 136 1.97 -0.35 8.94
C GLU A 136 3.44 -0.50 9.34
N LEU A 137 3.72 -1.31 10.36
CA LEU A 137 5.09 -1.54 10.86
C LEU A 137 5.93 -2.28 9.82
N ASP A 138 5.41 -3.38 9.27
CA ASP A 138 6.10 -4.17 8.25
C ASP A 138 6.38 -3.33 6.99
N MET A 139 5.41 -2.50 6.57
CA MET A 139 5.57 -1.58 5.44
C MET A 139 6.67 -0.55 5.70
N LEU A 140 6.68 0.07 6.88
CA LEU A 140 7.72 1.05 7.25
C LEU A 140 9.10 0.42 7.28
N GLU A 141 9.22 -0.79 7.82
CA GLU A 141 10.48 -1.54 7.83
C GLU A 141 10.98 -1.81 6.40
N MET A 142 10.11 -2.34 5.52
CA MET A 142 10.45 -2.61 4.12
C MET A 142 10.83 -1.36 3.32
N LEU A 143 10.31 -0.20 3.71
CA LEU A 143 10.64 1.09 3.08
C LEU A 143 11.88 1.77 3.70
N GLY A 144 12.51 1.15 4.70
CA GLY A 144 13.71 1.68 5.37
C GLY A 144 13.41 2.70 6.49
N TYR A 145 12.18 2.77 6.95
CA TYR A 145 11.73 3.60 8.07
C TYR A 145 11.41 2.76 9.32
N GLY A 146 11.98 1.56 9.41
CA GLY A 146 11.79 0.68 10.56
C GLY A 146 12.19 1.37 11.87
N ILE A 147 11.45 1.07 12.93
CA ILE A 147 11.71 1.57 14.28
C ILE A 147 12.18 0.40 15.13
N ASP A 148 13.32 0.56 15.79
CA ASP A 148 13.76 -0.41 16.79
C ASP A 148 12.97 -0.18 18.08
N PHE A 149 12.20 -1.20 18.50
CA PHE A 149 11.44 -1.23 19.73
C PHE A 149 12.19 -1.97 20.87
N GLU A 150 13.37 -2.51 20.58
CA GLU A 150 14.09 -3.35 21.53
C GLU A 150 15.21 -2.61 22.24
N SER A 151 15.82 -1.59 21.60
CA SER A 151 16.96 -0.87 22.14
C SER A 151 16.85 0.65 22.10
N ASP A 152 17.62 1.33 22.96
CA ASP A 152 17.73 2.78 22.95
C ASP A 152 18.78 3.25 21.94
N ILE A 153 18.53 4.41 21.32
CA ILE A 153 19.34 4.94 20.20
C ILE A 153 20.71 5.50 20.59
N ASP A 154 20.99 5.72 21.86
CA ASP A 154 22.24 6.35 22.28
C ASP A 154 23.31 5.31 22.67
N ASN A 155 22.90 4.21 23.32
CA ASN A 155 23.82 3.22 23.87
C ASN A 155 23.55 1.79 23.35
N ASP A 156 22.51 1.59 22.56
CA ASP A 156 22.04 0.27 22.14
C ASP A 156 21.66 -0.64 23.34
N ASP A 157 21.28 0.00 24.47
CA ASP A 157 20.84 -0.71 25.67
C ASP A 157 19.40 -1.22 25.48
N PRO A 158 19.06 -2.41 25.97
CA PRO A 158 17.70 -2.93 25.89
C PRO A 158 16.69 -2.01 26.58
N ILE A 159 15.52 -1.83 25.93
CA ILE A 159 14.40 -1.09 26.52
C ILE A 159 13.96 -1.76 27.83
N ARG A 160 13.97 -1.00 28.92
CA ARG A 160 13.61 -1.47 30.26
C ARG A 160 12.23 -0.95 30.67
N LYS A 161 11.34 -1.84 31.04
CA LYS A 161 9.93 -1.54 31.38
C LYS A 161 9.74 -0.40 32.35
N GLU A 162 10.66 -0.25 33.34
CA GLU A 162 10.60 0.73 34.40
C GLU A 162 11.27 2.07 34.09
N SER A 163 11.91 2.18 32.93
CA SER A 163 12.56 3.41 32.46
C SER A 163 11.63 4.25 31.60
N GLN A 164 11.91 5.55 31.52
CA GLN A 164 11.20 6.49 30.69
C GLN A 164 12.00 6.76 29.41
N TYR A 165 11.28 6.95 28.29
CA TYR A 165 11.85 7.15 26.98
C TYR A 165 11.14 8.28 26.25
N ARG A 166 11.88 8.94 25.35
CA ARG A 166 11.35 9.90 24.37
C ARG A 166 11.51 9.34 22.99
N PHE A 167 10.45 9.37 22.21
CA PHE A 167 10.54 9.03 20.78
C PHE A 167 11.22 10.16 20.01
N ILE A 168 12.24 9.81 19.23
CA ILE A 168 12.96 10.71 18.31
C ILE A 168 12.61 10.27 16.89
N SER A 169 11.91 11.15 16.17
CA SER A 169 11.51 10.88 14.78
C SER A 169 12.69 10.37 13.95
N GLU A 170 12.45 9.38 13.12
CA GLU A 170 13.43 8.73 12.23
C GLU A 170 14.60 8.01 12.93
N ARG A 171 14.65 7.99 14.26
CA ARG A 171 15.76 7.39 15.00
C ARG A 171 15.34 6.32 16.00
N GLY A 172 14.16 6.42 16.60
CA GLY A 172 13.70 5.48 17.63
C GLY A 172 13.63 6.08 19.04
N PHE A 173 13.85 5.28 20.05
CA PHE A 173 13.62 5.63 21.46
C PHE A 173 14.92 6.00 22.17
N ARG A 174 14.90 7.12 22.88
CA ARG A 174 15.99 7.61 23.72
C ARG A 174 15.59 7.55 25.17
N LYS A 175 16.41 6.94 26.02
CA LYS A 175 16.21 6.95 27.47
C LYS A 175 16.28 8.37 28.00
N SER A 176 15.31 8.77 28.84
CA SER A 176 15.24 10.14 29.39
C SER A 176 14.36 10.16 30.63
N ASP A 177 14.84 10.77 31.72
CA ASP A 177 14.06 10.93 32.94
C ASP A 177 12.80 11.82 32.74
N LYS A 178 12.74 12.56 31.65
CA LYS A 178 11.61 13.38 31.22
C LYS A 178 10.93 12.79 29.97
N GLY A 179 11.07 11.49 29.77
CA GLY A 179 10.42 10.79 28.65
C GLY A 179 8.89 10.74 28.83
N GLU A 180 8.19 10.68 27.74
CA GLU A 180 6.71 10.66 27.70
C GLU A 180 6.17 9.22 27.67
N LEU A 181 7.03 8.24 27.35
CA LEU A 181 6.69 6.84 27.22
C LEU A 181 7.47 6.02 28.25
N SER A 182 6.80 5.11 28.93
CA SER A 182 7.49 4.07 29.69
C SER A 182 7.93 2.93 28.77
N GLY A 183 8.99 2.23 29.12
CA GLY A 183 9.40 1.06 28.35
C GLY A 183 8.40 -0.11 28.38
N LYS A 184 7.33 0.01 29.16
CA LYS A 184 6.20 -0.93 29.13
C LYS A 184 5.20 -0.59 27.99
N GLU A 185 5.18 0.67 27.56
CA GLU A 185 4.32 1.17 26.48
C GLU A 185 4.99 1.08 25.11
N ILE A 186 6.31 0.91 25.09
CA ILE A 186 7.10 0.58 23.90
C ILE A 186 7.03 -0.92 23.64
#